data_0e013243a913352e08ccabe831a212e3
#
_entry.id   0e013243a913352e08ccabe831a212e3
#
_cell.length_a   1.000
_cell.length_b   1.000
_cell.length_c   1.000
_cell.angle_alpha   90.00
_cell.angle_beta   90.00
_cell.angle_gamma   90.00
#
_symmetry.space_group_name_H-M   'P 1'
#
loop_
_entity.id
_entity.type
_entity.pdbx_description
1 polymer ?
#
loop_
_entity_poly.entity_id
_entity_poly.type
_entity_poly.pdbx_seq_one_letter_code
_entity_poly.pdbx_strand_id
1 'polypeptide(L)'
;WTEAIHAPIIRMAEKYLEKGIVVGAICGATIGLAMGGVLDQRDHTSNDLGYLKMVCPNYDGEMHYKQECVVTDGSLITASGIAPLEFALHILKILDVFLPQTLDSWYNLYKTQESKYFFELMNSIQ
;
A
#
# COMPACT_ATOMS: atom_id res chain seq x y z
N TRP A 1 16.26 1.72 3.40
CA TRP A 1 15.88 1.66 1.98
C TRP A 1 16.74 2.58 1.10
N THR A 2 17.46 3.51 1.66
CA THR A 2 18.34 4.45 0.93
C THR A 2 19.70 3.85 0.54
N GLU A 3 20.05 2.68 1.04
CA GLU A 3 21.33 2.03 0.76
C GLU A 3 21.29 1.22 -0.55
N ALA A 4 22.41 1.24 -1.28
CA ALA A 4 22.53 0.56 -2.59
C ALA A 4 22.23 -0.96 -2.53
N ILE A 5 22.41 -1.59 -1.39
CA ILE A 5 22.10 -3.02 -1.19
C ILE A 5 20.62 -3.36 -1.45
N HIS A 6 19.73 -2.38 -1.31
CA HIS A 6 18.30 -2.58 -1.55
C HIS A 6 17.88 -2.44 -3.03
N ALA A 7 18.76 -1.93 -3.89
CA ALA A 7 18.44 -1.70 -5.30
C ALA A 7 17.94 -2.95 -6.06
N PRO A 8 18.42 -4.18 -5.80
CA PRO A 8 17.87 -5.39 -6.45
C PRO A 8 16.41 -5.63 -6.11
N ILE A 9 15.98 -5.34 -4.87
CA ILE A 9 14.59 -5.51 -4.42
C ILE A 9 13.69 -4.50 -5.16
N ILE A 10 14.13 -3.25 -5.28
CA ILE A 10 13.38 -2.21 -5.98
C ILE A 10 13.20 -2.56 -7.47
N ARG A 11 14.27 -3.01 -8.14
CA ARG A 11 14.18 -3.48 -9.53
C ARG A 11 13.25 -4.68 -9.71
N MET A 12 13.21 -5.58 -8.73
CA MET A 12 12.28 -6.71 -8.74
C MET A 12 10.83 -6.24 -8.61
N ALA A 13 10.55 -5.29 -7.71
CA ALA A 13 9.23 -4.69 -7.54
C ALA A 13 8.76 -4.02 -8.84
N GLU A 14 9.62 -3.25 -9.51
CA GLU A 14 9.31 -2.64 -10.80
C GLU A 14 8.95 -3.68 -11.86
N LYS A 15 9.74 -4.74 -12.01
CA LYS A 15 9.45 -5.85 -12.93
C LYS A 15 8.13 -6.56 -12.63
N TYR A 16 7.76 -6.67 -11.36
CA TYR A 16 6.48 -7.25 -10.97
C TYR A 16 5.32 -6.35 -11.38
N LEU A 17 5.44 -5.05 -11.18
CA LEU A 17 4.43 -4.07 -11.61
C LEU A 17 4.26 -4.09 -13.14
N GLU A 18 5.34 -4.17 -13.91
CA GLU A 18 5.30 -4.29 -15.37
C GLU A 18 4.54 -5.55 -15.84
N LYS A 19 4.55 -6.60 -15.03
CA LYS A 19 3.82 -7.85 -15.28
C LYS A 19 2.41 -7.88 -14.68
N GLY A 20 1.95 -6.78 -14.08
CA GLY A 20 0.66 -6.72 -13.39
C GLY A 20 0.60 -7.52 -12.08
N ILE A 21 1.75 -7.91 -11.52
CA ILE A 21 1.83 -8.59 -10.23
C ILE A 21 1.70 -7.53 -9.13
N VAL A 22 0.87 -7.81 -8.14
CA VAL A 22 0.61 -6.89 -7.03
C VAL A 22 1.87 -6.65 -6.21
N VAL A 23 2.19 -5.39 -6.00
CA VAL A 23 3.27 -4.92 -5.13
C VAL A 23 2.68 -4.01 -4.06
N GLY A 24 2.91 -4.35 -2.81
CA GLY A 24 2.54 -3.52 -1.65
C GLY A 24 3.78 -2.94 -0.97
N ALA A 25 3.76 -1.64 -0.68
CA ALA A 25 4.82 -0.95 0.06
C ALA A 25 4.21 -0.07 1.15
N ILE A 26 4.66 -0.28 2.38
CA ILE A 26 4.21 0.49 3.55
C ILE A 26 5.40 1.13 4.24
N CYS A 27 5.20 2.34 4.78
CA CYS A 27 6.20 3.05 5.59
C CYS A 27 7.52 3.25 4.82
N GLY A 28 8.64 2.79 5.37
CA GLY A 28 9.97 2.90 4.77
C GLY A 28 10.12 2.25 3.40
N ALA A 29 9.32 1.24 3.06
CA ALA A 29 9.36 0.60 1.75
C ALA A 29 8.95 1.55 0.61
N THR A 30 8.08 2.53 0.87
CA THR A 30 7.72 3.57 -0.09
C THR A 30 8.92 4.45 -0.47
N ILE A 31 9.84 4.70 0.48
CA ILE A 31 11.10 5.39 0.24
C ILE A 31 11.94 4.60 -0.77
N GLY A 32 12.03 3.27 -0.59
CA GLY A 32 12.73 2.41 -1.53
C GLY A 32 12.20 2.54 -2.96
N LEU A 33 10.88 2.49 -3.13
CA LEU A 33 10.24 2.66 -4.44
C LEU A 33 10.52 4.05 -5.04
N ALA A 34 10.46 5.11 -4.22
CA ALA A 34 10.79 6.47 -4.64
C ALA A 34 12.25 6.61 -5.08
N MET A 35 13.19 6.00 -4.35
CA MET A 35 14.61 5.98 -4.69
C MET A 35 14.87 5.34 -6.08
N GLY A 36 14.07 4.37 -6.46
CA GLY A 36 14.15 3.70 -7.75
C GLY A 36 13.36 4.34 -8.88
N GLY A 37 12.68 5.47 -8.63
CA GLY A 37 11.83 6.14 -9.64
C GLY A 37 10.50 5.43 -9.92
N VAL A 38 10.16 4.40 -9.15
CA VAL A 38 8.95 3.58 -9.37
C VAL A 38 7.67 4.39 -9.16
N LEU A 39 7.73 5.43 -8.32
CA LEU A 39 6.59 6.27 -7.97
C LEU A 39 6.40 7.48 -8.89
N ASP A 40 7.35 7.79 -9.77
CA ASP A 40 7.36 9.05 -10.55
C ASP A 40 6.17 9.18 -11.51
N GLN A 41 5.60 8.07 -11.96
CA GLN A 41 4.47 8.02 -12.91
C GLN A 41 3.24 7.27 -12.35
N ARG A 42 3.17 7.05 -11.04
CA ARG A 42 2.09 6.29 -10.40
C ARG A 42 1.52 7.05 -9.21
N ASP A 43 0.20 7.04 -9.08
CA ASP A 43 -0.45 7.57 -7.89
C ASP A 43 0.01 6.78 -6.66
N HIS A 44 0.40 7.49 -5.61
CA HIS A 44 1.00 6.90 -4.43
C HIS A 44 0.86 7.79 -3.20
N THR A 45 1.17 7.20 -2.05
CA THR A 45 1.37 7.89 -0.79
C THR A 45 2.63 7.39 -0.07
N SER A 46 2.96 8.00 1.03
CA SER A 46 4.05 7.64 1.94
C SER A 46 3.71 8.15 3.34
N ASN A 47 4.67 8.15 4.25
CA ASN A 47 4.49 8.73 5.58
C ASN A 47 4.27 10.26 5.53
N ASP A 48 5.07 10.94 4.71
CA ASP A 48 5.01 12.39 4.52
C ASP A 48 5.76 12.78 3.24
N LEU A 49 5.16 13.69 2.45
CA LEU A 49 5.75 14.12 1.17
C LEU A 49 7.06 14.91 1.38
N GLY A 50 7.10 15.79 2.36
CA GLY A 50 8.30 16.60 2.64
C GLY A 50 9.48 15.73 3.05
N TYR A 51 9.22 14.74 3.90
CA TYR A 51 10.23 13.75 4.29
C TYR A 51 10.69 12.91 3.10
N LEU A 52 9.75 12.44 2.26
CA LEU A 52 10.07 11.67 1.06
C LEU A 52 11.01 12.44 0.11
N LYS A 53 10.71 13.72 -0.15
CA LYS A 53 11.53 14.60 -0.98
C LYS A 53 12.92 14.86 -0.35
N MET A 54 12.98 14.97 0.96
CA MET A 54 14.24 15.19 1.69
C MET A 54 15.18 14.00 1.58
N VAL A 55 14.67 12.76 1.69
CA VAL A 55 15.48 11.54 1.69
C VAL A 55 15.73 10.95 0.30
N CYS A 56 14.91 11.36 -0.69
CA CYS A 56 15.01 10.90 -2.08
C CYS A 56 15.23 12.09 -3.02
N PRO A 57 16.46 12.60 -3.17
CA PRO A 57 16.72 13.82 -3.94
C PRO A 57 16.33 13.75 -5.41
N ASN A 58 16.27 12.54 -5.98
CA ASN A 58 15.89 12.31 -7.39
C ASN A 58 14.40 11.95 -7.58
N TYR A 59 13.60 11.98 -6.51
CA TYR A 59 12.18 11.70 -6.59
C TYR A 59 11.44 12.79 -7.38
N ASP A 60 10.72 12.40 -8.43
CA ASP A 60 9.96 13.29 -9.34
C ASP A 60 8.46 12.94 -9.41
N GLY A 61 7.96 12.26 -8.40
CA GLY A 61 6.57 11.79 -8.34
C GLY A 61 5.59 12.70 -7.59
N GLU A 62 5.96 13.94 -7.24
CA GLU A 62 5.13 14.83 -6.43
C GLU A 62 3.72 15.06 -7.00
N MET A 63 3.59 15.16 -8.33
CA MET A 63 2.30 15.34 -8.99
C MET A 63 1.35 14.16 -8.81
N HIS A 64 1.88 12.99 -8.52
CA HIS A 64 1.15 11.74 -8.28
C HIS A 64 0.97 11.43 -6.78
N TYR A 65 1.55 12.24 -5.91
CA TYR A 65 1.39 12.06 -4.48
C TYR A 65 -0.04 12.38 -4.03
N LYS A 66 -0.66 11.47 -3.28
CA LYS A 66 -1.99 11.65 -2.68
C LYS A 66 -1.86 11.77 -1.16
N GLN A 67 -2.50 12.78 -0.61
CA GLN A 67 -2.57 13.00 0.84
C GLN A 67 -3.61 12.05 1.47
N GLU A 68 -3.37 10.76 1.31
CA GLU A 68 -4.22 9.67 1.80
C GLU A 68 -3.36 8.68 2.58
N CYS A 69 -3.95 7.91 3.48
CA CYS A 69 -3.20 6.94 4.29
C CYS A 69 -2.81 5.69 3.50
N VAL A 70 -3.56 5.36 2.43
CA VAL A 70 -3.28 4.27 1.49
C VAL A 70 -3.77 4.67 0.10
N VAL A 71 -2.99 4.30 -0.92
CA VAL A 71 -3.31 4.56 -2.34
C VAL A 71 -3.08 3.27 -3.13
N THR A 72 -4.04 2.93 -3.98
CA THR A 72 -3.90 1.85 -4.97
C THR A 72 -3.91 2.46 -6.37
N ASP A 73 -2.88 2.17 -7.15
CA ASP A 73 -2.80 2.50 -8.57
C ASP A 73 -2.42 1.25 -9.36
N GLY A 74 -3.38 0.72 -10.11
CA GLY A 74 -3.21 -0.57 -10.79
C GLY A 74 -2.84 -1.67 -9.80
N SER A 75 -1.69 -2.32 -9.98
CA SER A 75 -1.17 -3.35 -9.09
C SER A 75 -0.24 -2.82 -7.98
N LEU A 76 -0.03 -1.51 -7.88
CA LEU A 76 0.74 -0.90 -6.80
C LEU A 76 -0.17 -0.45 -5.65
N ILE A 77 0.18 -0.83 -4.43
CA ILE A 77 -0.45 -0.33 -3.20
C ILE A 77 0.64 0.31 -2.34
N THR A 78 0.47 1.58 -2.00
CA THR A 78 1.36 2.30 -1.09
C THR A 78 0.59 2.78 0.14
N ALA A 79 1.24 2.80 1.30
CA ALA A 79 0.61 3.22 2.54
C ALA A 79 1.58 3.90 3.50
N SER A 80 1.03 4.79 4.33
CA SER A 80 1.70 5.30 5.52
C SER A 80 1.85 4.20 6.58
N GLY A 81 2.92 4.26 7.37
CA GLY A 81 3.19 3.32 8.45
C GLY A 81 2.14 3.30 9.57
N ILE A 82 1.29 4.32 9.64
CA ILE A 82 0.19 4.39 10.62
C ILE A 82 -1.12 3.78 10.10
N ALA A 83 -1.13 3.21 8.89
CA ALA A 83 -2.31 2.65 8.24
C ALA A 83 -2.18 1.14 7.89
N PRO A 84 -1.69 0.27 8.80
CA PRO A 84 -1.50 -1.14 8.48
C PRO A 84 -2.81 -1.88 8.19
N LEU A 85 -3.90 -1.48 8.83
CA LEU A 85 -5.21 -2.10 8.62
C LEU A 85 -5.78 -1.75 7.24
N GLU A 86 -5.73 -0.48 6.86
CA GLU A 86 -6.14 0.00 5.54
C GLU A 86 -5.25 -0.58 4.43
N PHE A 87 -3.95 -0.72 4.69
CA PHE A 87 -3.01 -1.37 3.78
C PHE A 87 -3.41 -2.83 3.52
N ALA A 88 -3.68 -3.59 4.57
CA ALA A 88 -4.16 -4.96 4.47
C ALA A 88 -5.50 -5.05 3.72
N LEU A 89 -6.44 -4.14 4.00
CA LEU A 89 -7.73 -4.06 3.31
C LEU A 89 -7.55 -3.91 1.79
N HIS A 90 -6.67 -2.99 1.35
CA HIS A 90 -6.41 -2.77 -0.07
C HIS A 90 -5.76 -3.98 -0.74
N ILE A 91 -4.84 -4.67 -0.05
CA ILE A 91 -4.23 -5.91 -0.56
C ILE A 91 -5.29 -7.01 -0.72
N LEU A 92 -6.11 -7.24 0.29
CA LEU A 92 -7.15 -8.27 0.24
C LEU A 92 -8.20 -7.98 -0.83
N LYS A 93 -8.52 -6.69 -1.05
CA LYS A 93 -9.42 -6.25 -2.12
C LYS A 93 -8.86 -6.57 -3.51
N ILE A 94 -7.61 -6.20 -3.78
CA ILE A 94 -7.02 -6.39 -5.11
C ILE A 94 -6.77 -7.87 -5.43
N LEU A 95 -6.55 -8.68 -4.41
CA LEU A 95 -6.38 -10.13 -4.54
C LEU A 95 -7.71 -10.87 -4.71
N ASP A 96 -8.83 -10.20 -4.46
CA ASP A 96 -10.19 -10.74 -4.59
C ASP A 96 -10.39 -12.10 -3.90
N VAL A 97 -9.82 -12.23 -2.69
CA VAL A 97 -9.81 -13.51 -1.93
C VAL A 97 -11.01 -13.68 -1.03
N PHE A 98 -11.78 -12.62 -0.80
CA PHE A 98 -12.97 -12.63 0.04
C PHE A 98 -14.16 -11.93 -0.64
N LEU A 99 -15.36 -12.34 -0.32
CA LEU A 99 -16.55 -11.58 -0.71
C LEU A 99 -16.52 -10.16 -0.10
N PRO A 100 -17.04 -9.14 -0.78
CA PRO A 100 -17.02 -7.76 -0.27
C PRO A 100 -17.58 -7.63 1.15
N GLN A 101 -18.71 -8.29 1.44
CA GLN A 101 -19.32 -8.28 2.77
C GLN A 101 -18.46 -8.90 3.87
N THR A 102 -17.71 -9.96 3.53
CA THR A 102 -16.77 -10.60 4.45
C THR A 102 -15.62 -9.65 4.78
N LEU A 103 -15.09 -8.99 3.76
CA LEU A 103 -14.00 -8.03 3.91
C LEU A 103 -14.43 -6.79 4.70
N ASP A 104 -15.65 -6.29 4.46
CA ASP A 104 -16.20 -5.15 5.20
C ASP A 104 -16.40 -5.50 6.68
N SER A 105 -16.93 -6.68 6.99
CA SER A 105 -17.08 -7.14 8.38
C SER A 105 -15.74 -7.32 9.06
N TRP A 106 -14.76 -7.90 8.36
CA TRP A 106 -13.39 -8.03 8.86
C TRP A 106 -12.77 -6.66 9.17
N TYR A 107 -12.83 -5.73 8.22
CA TYR A 107 -12.28 -4.38 8.41
C TYR A 107 -12.94 -3.65 9.59
N ASN A 108 -14.27 -3.64 9.65
CA ASN A 108 -15.01 -2.98 10.70
C ASN A 108 -14.74 -3.59 12.07
N LEU A 109 -14.60 -4.93 12.17
CA LEU A 109 -14.24 -5.59 13.42
C LEU A 109 -12.93 -5.05 13.99
N TYR A 110 -11.89 -4.98 13.17
CA TYR A 110 -10.59 -4.46 13.62
C TYR A 110 -10.58 -2.95 13.81
N LYS A 111 -11.35 -2.21 13.02
CA LYS A 111 -11.41 -0.75 13.09
C LYS A 111 -12.18 -0.26 14.31
N THR A 112 -13.32 -0.88 14.62
CA THR A 112 -14.23 -0.42 15.69
C THR A 112 -14.15 -1.25 16.97
N GLN A 113 -13.66 -2.51 16.89
CA GLN A 113 -13.63 -3.49 17.96
C GLN A 113 -15.03 -3.86 18.51
N GLU A 114 -16.09 -3.62 17.71
CA GLU A 114 -17.45 -3.96 18.08
C GLU A 114 -17.76 -5.43 17.74
N SER A 115 -18.25 -6.19 18.72
CA SER A 115 -18.52 -7.63 18.58
C SER A 115 -19.56 -7.97 17.53
N LYS A 116 -20.45 -7.04 17.15
CA LYS A 116 -21.43 -7.27 16.09
C LYS A 116 -20.78 -7.68 14.76
N TYR A 117 -19.63 -7.06 14.43
CA TYR A 117 -18.88 -7.36 13.20
C TYR A 117 -18.21 -8.74 13.23
N PHE A 118 -17.92 -9.27 14.42
CA PHE A 118 -17.48 -10.67 14.54
C PHE A 118 -18.58 -11.64 14.10
N PHE A 119 -19.82 -11.44 14.54
CA PHE A 119 -20.93 -12.29 14.13
C PHE A 119 -21.26 -12.15 12.64
N GLU A 120 -21.21 -10.93 12.10
CA GLU A 120 -21.39 -10.68 10.67
C GLU A 120 -20.29 -11.40 9.85
N LEU A 121 -19.03 -11.31 10.29
CA LEU A 121 -17.90 -11.99 9.65
C LEU A 121 -18.10 -13.51 9.66
N MET A 122 -18.44 -14.08 10.80
CA MET A 122 -18.68 -15.54 10.93
C MET A 122 -19.82 -16.02 10.04
N ASN A 123 -20.85 -15.22 9.89
CA ASN A 123 -21.99 -15.56 9.00
C ASN A 123 -21.62 -15.44 7.52
N SER A 124 -20.67 -14.56 7.16
CA SER A 124 -20.31 -14.32 5.77
C SER A 124 -19.34 -15.35 5.18
N ILE A 125 -18.64 -16.12 6.02
CA ILE A 125 -17.71 -17.18 5.59
C ILE A 125 -18.33 -18.59 5.61
N GLN A 126 -19.59 -18.70 5.96
CA GLN A 126 -20.39 -19.94 5.84
C GLN A 126 -21.00 -20.02 4.45
#